data_8fb6e51aedd4669b5c66533d82f7c8d4
#
_entry.id   8fb6e51aedd4669b5c66533d82f7c8d4
#
_cell.length_a   1.000
_cell.length_b   1.000
_cell.length_c   1.000
_cell.angle_alpha   90.00
_cell.angle_beta   90.00
_cell.angle_gamma   90.00
#
_symmetry.space_group_name_H-M   'P 1'
#
loop_
_entity.id
_entity.type
_entity.pdbx_description
1 polymer ?
#
loop_
_entity_poly.entity_id
_entity_poly.type
_entity_poly.pdbx_seq_one_letter_code
_entity_poly.pdbx_strand_id
1 'polypeptide(L)'
;MLFRSNCTIYQNVTLGGTGKEHGKRHPTLGDNVLIGSGAKVLGPFRVGDNARVAAGAVVLEEVPDNATAVGVPARIVRVNGEKVTHPSENLDQIHVTDPLCQCLSKVQEETQRLEERMKEIEERCKNQSA
;
A
#
# COMPACT_ATOMS: atom_id res chain seq x y z
N MET A 1 22.46 -13.47 2.12
CA MET A 1 21.78 -13.29 0.82
C MET A 1 21.57 -14.65 0.18
N LEU A 2 20.35 -14.96 -0.16
CA LEU A 2 20.00 -16.22 -0.81
C LEU A 2 19.36 -15.93 -2.16
N PHE A 3 19.87 -16.60 -3.19
CA PHE A 3 19.29 -16.59 -4.52
C PHE A 3 18.74 -17.98 -4.83
N ARG A 4 17.58 -18.02 -5.43
CA ARG A 4 17.06 -19.22 -6.04
C ARG A 4 17.33 -19.22 -7.54
N SER A 5 16.68 -20.12 -8.28
CA SER A 5 16.99 -20.38 -9.68
C SER A 5 16.51 -19.29 -10.61
N ASN A 6 17.23 -19.07 -11.70
CA ASN A 6 16.83 -18.22 -12.84
C ASN A 6 16.56 -16.74 -12.49
N CYS A 7 17.25 -16.19 -11.51
CA CYS A 7 17.17 -14.76 -11.22
C CYS A 7 17.91 -13.96 -12.29
N THR A 8 17.29 -12.89 -12.75
CA THR A 8 17.90 -11.93 -13.68
C THR A 8 18.12 -10.61 -12.94
N ILE A 9 19.35 -10.19 -12.83
CA ILE A 9 19.73 -8.96 -12.11
C ILE A 9 20.48 -8.06 -13.11
N TYR A 10 19.95 -6.88 -13.34
CA TYR A 10 20.59 -5.88 -14.19
C TYR A 10 21.71 -5.13 -13.46
N GLN A 11 22.36 -4.23 -14.16
CA GLN A 11 23.50 -3.46 -13.63
C GLN A 11 23.07 -2.48 -12.52
N ASN A 12 24.00 -2.13 -11.64
CA ASN A 12 23.84 -1.17 -10.53
C ASN A 12 22.74 -1.54 -9.53
N VAL A 13 22.40 -2.81 -9.43
CA VAL A 13 21.46 -3.32 -8.41
C VAL A 13 22.17 -3.43 -7.08
N THR A 14 21.52 -2.98 -6.03
CA THR A 14 21.96 -3.16 -4.64
C THR A 14 21.01 -4.10 -3.91
N LEU A 15 21.56 -5.19 -3.40
CA LEU A 15 20.87 -6.11 -2.50
C LEU A 15 21.53 -6.00 -1.13
N GLY A 16 20.95 -5.24 -0.24
CA GLY A 16 21.57 -4.86 1.01
C GLY A 16 20.68 -4.95 2.23
N GLY A 17 21.26 -4.61 3.38
CA GLY A 17 20.53 -4.44 4.62
C GLY A 17 20.31 -2.98 4.95
N THR A 18 19.40 -2.73 5.89
CA THR A 18 19.10 -1.38 6.37
C THR A 18 20.11 -0.87 7.41
N GLY A 19 21.03 -1.71 7.85
CA GLY A 19 22.02 -1.39 8.87
C GLY A 19 21.53 -1.46 10.31
N LYS A 20 20.25 -1.73 10.52
CA LYS A 20 19.64 -1.79 11.86
C LYS A 20 19.48 -3.20 12.40
N GLU A 21 19.50 -4.20 11.54
CA GLU A 21 19.26 -5.59 11.92
C GLU A 21 20.55 -6.31 12.28
N HIS A 22 20.48 -7.12 13.33
CA HIS A 22 21.50 -8.08 13.70
C HIS A 22 21.12 -9.46 13.13
N GLY A 23 22.08 -10.14 12.51
CA GLY A 23 21.86 -11.44 11.88
C GLY A 23 21.56 -11.32 10.37
N LYS A 24 20.51 -12.00 9.90
CA LYS A 24 20.12 -11.95 8.48
C LYS A 24 19.58 -10.56 8.13
N ARG A 25 20.29 -9.83 7.31
CA ARG A 25 19.96 -8.44 6.92
C ARG A 25 19.79 -8.23 5.43
N HIS A 26 20.11 -9.22 4.62
CA HIS A 26 20.02 -9.15 3.17
C HIS A 26 18.76 -9.85 2.66
N PRO A 27 18.21 -9.41 1.53
CA PRO A 27 17.02 -10.03 0.98
C PRO A 27 17.24 -11.44 0.48
N THR A 28 16.16 -12.20 0.42
CA THR A 28 16.10 -13.52 -0.21
C THR A 28 15.30 -13.40 -1.51
N LEU A 29 15.91 -13.77 -2.63
CA LEU A 29 15.24 -13.80 -3.92
C LEU A 29 14.67 -15.18 -4.20
N GLY A 30 13.41 -15.24 -4.60
CA GLY A 30 12.74 -16.47 -5.05
C GLY A 30 13.21 -16.92 -6.43
N ASP A 31 12.44 -17.80 -7.06
CA ASP A 31 12.72 -18.32 -8.42
C ASP A 31 12.23 -17.33 -9.49
N ASN A 32 12.95 -17.23 -10.59
CA ASN A 32 12.60 -16.39 -11.75
C ASN A 32 12.39 -14.89 -11.42
N VAL A 33 13.06 -14.37 -10.43
CA VAL A 33 12.98 -12.96 -10.03
C VAL A 33 13.75 -12.10 -11.02
N LEU A 34 13.15 -10.99 -11.44
CA LEU A 34 13.80 -9.99 -12.28
C LEU A 34 13.98 -8.69 -11.48
N ILE A 35 15.21 -8.24 -11.37
CA ILE A 35 15.56 -6.97 -10.73
C ILE A 35 16.07 -5.99 -11.79
N GLY A 36 15.34 -4.93 -12.03
CA GLY A 36 15.68 -3.90 -13.00
C GLY A 36 16.92 -3.07 -12.64
N SER A 37 17.49 -2.41 -13.62
CA SER A 37 18.72 -1.65 -13.46
C SER A 37 18.61 -0.54 -12.40
N GLY A 38 19.63 -0.40 -11.56
CA GLY A 38 19.67 0.61 -10.52
C GLY A 38 18.70 0.40 -9.37
N ALA A 39 17.97 -0.70 -9.34
CA ALA A 39 17.05 -1.01 -8.24
C ALA A 39 17.82 -1.30 -6.95
N LYS A 40 17.23 -0.94 -5.84
CA LYS A 40 17.76 -1.19 -4.49
C LYS A 40 16.75 -1.99 -3.69
N VAL A 41 17.16 -3.17 -3.22
CA VAL A 41 16.37 -4.03 -2.37
C VAL A 41 17.04 -4.10 -1.02
N LEU A 42 16.46 -3.47 -0.02
CA LEU A 42 17.10 -3.23 1.26
C LEU A 42 16.26 -3.80 2.40
N GLY A 43 16.74 -4.86 3.03
CA GLY A 43 16.13 -5.47 4.19
C GLY A 43 16.10 -7.00 4.14
N PRO A 44 15.80 -7.65 5.26
CA PRO A 44 15.85 -9.11 5.40
C PRO A 44 14.56 -9.82 4.92
N PHE A 45 13.83 -9.23 4.02
CA PHE A 45 12.58 -9.78 3.51
C PHE A 45 12.79 -10.65 2.27
N ARG A 46 11.73 -11.30 1.85
CA ARG A 46 11.70 -12.12 0.65
C ARG A 46 11.10 -11.37 -0.53
N VAL A 47 11.74 -11.52 -1.67
CA VAL A 47 11.15 -11.21 -2.98
C VAL A 47 10.60 -12.51 -3.56
N GLY A 48 9.30 -12.57 -3.76
CA GLY A 48 8.60 -13.79 -4.14
C GLY A 48 8.96 -14.34 -5.51
N ASP A 49 8.49 -15.54 -5.81
CA ASP A 49 8.75 -16.21 -7.07
C ASP A 49 8.08 -15.45 -8.24
N ASN A 50 8.73 -15.39 -9.39
CA ASN A 50 8.27 -14.64 -10.57
C ASN A 50 8.02 -13.13 -10.31
N ALA A 51 8.51 -12.60 -9.21
CA ALA A 51 8.39 -11.17 -8.91
C ALA A 51 9.29 -10.34 -9.83
N ARG A 52 8.86 -9.13 -10.08
CA ARG A 52 9.59 -8.15 -10.89
C ARG A 52 9.78 -6.86 -10.12
N VAL A 53 10.98 -6.36 -10.10
CA VAL A 53 11.31 -5.06 -9.55
C VAL A 53 11.73 -4.15 -10.69
N ALA A 54 11.05 -3.04 -10.85
CA ALA A 54 11.32 -2.08 -11.92
C ALA A 54 12.67 -1.39 -11.76
N ALA A 55 13.20 -0.88 -12.86
CA ALA A 55 14.42 -0.09 -12.84
C ALA A 55 14.30 1.11 -11.89
N GLY A 56 15.35 1.37 -11.10
CA GLY A 56 15.40 2.48 -10.16
C GLY A 56 14.49 2.35 -8.95
N ALA A 57 13.76 1.26 -8.78
CA ALA A 57 12.88 1.06 -7.62
C ALA A 57 13.68 0.87 -6.33
N VAL A 58 13.17 1.38 -5.24
CA VAL A 58 13.71 1.16 -3.89
C VAL A 58 12.72 0.32 -3.09
N VAL A 59 13.03 -0.96 -2.93
CA VAL A 59 12.17 -1.93 -2.25
C VAL A 59 12.59 -2.03 -0.79
N LEU A 60 11.68 -1.72 0.10
CA LEU A 60 11.87 -1.72 1.56
C LEU A 60 10.98 -2.72 2.27
N GLU A 61 10.08 -3.35 1.56
CA GLU A 61 9.10 -4.30 2.08
C GLU A 61 9.06 -5.57 1.24
N GLU A 62 8.48 -6.62 1.78
CA GLU A 62 8.32 -7.90 1.09
C GLU A 62 7.53 -7.75 -0.22
N VAL A 63 8.00 -8.43 -1.26
CA VAL A 63 7.32 -8.48 -2.56
C VAL A 63 6.66 -9.85 -2.70
N PRO A 64 5.33 -9.92 -2.86
CA PRO A 64 4.62 -11.19 -3.05
C PRO A 64 5.02 -11.93 -4.34
N ASP A 65 4.65 -13.21 -4.42
CA ASP A 65 4.83 -13.99 -5.65
C ASP A 65 4.04 -13.37 -6.80
N ASN A 66 4.60 -13.43 -8.00
CA ASN A 66 4.00 -12.89 -9.24
C ASN A 66 3.65 -11.40 -9.18
N ALA A 67 4.28 -10.64 -8.31
CA ALA A 67 4.05 -9.21 -8.15
C ALA A 67 5.08 -8.38 -8.90
N THR A 68 4.71 -7.16 -9.24
CA THR A 68 5.59 -6.16 -9.82
C THR A 68 5.66 -4.95 -8.89
N ALA A 69 6.87 -4.62 -8.44
CA ALA A 69 7.14 -3.48 -7.58
C ALA A 69 7.77 -2.33 -8.38
N VAL A 70 7.27 -1.12 -8.22
CA VAL A 70 7.73 0.07 -8.95
C VAL A 70 7.80 1.27 -8.02
N GLY A 71 8.79 2.11 -8.20
CA GLY A 71 8.89 3.43 -7.58
C GLY A 71 9.81 3.53 -6.37
N VAL A 72 9.84 4.72 -5.77
CA VAL A 72 10.65 5.08 -4.60
C VAL A 72 9.75 5.80 -3.57
N PRO A 73 9.36 5.16 -2.46
CA PRO A 73 9.49 3.75 -2.15
C PRO A 73 8.65 2.86 -3.08
N ALA A 74 9.13 1.66 -3.35
CA ALA A 74 8.46 0.76 -4.28
C ALA A 74 7.09 0.30 -3.76
N ARG A 75 6.13 0.29 -4.66
CA ARG A 75 4.78 -0.18 -4.41
C ARG A 75 4.41 -1.27 -5.39
N ILE A 76 3.57 -2.19 -4.96
CA ILE A 76 3.08 -3.26 -5.81
C ILE A 76 2.02 -2.70 -6.76
N VAL A 77 2.32 -2.73 -8.06
CA VAL A 77 1.43 -2.22 -9.11
C VAL A 77 0.69 -3.31 -9.85
N ARG A 78 1.21 -4.54 -9.82
CA ARG A 78 0.57 -5.72 -10.42
C ARG A 78 0.77 -6.93 -9.54
N VAL A 79 -0.23 -7.79 -9.48
CA VAL A 79 -0.19 -9.12 -8.86
C VAL A 79 -0.86 -10.10 -9.80
N ASN A 80 -0.20 -11.22 -10.12
CA ASN A 80 -0.67 -12.25 -11.07
C ASN A 80 -1.04 -11.69 -12.46
N GLY A 81 -0.34 -10.65 -12.93
CA GLY A 81 -0.62 -9.99 -14.20
C GLY A 81 -1.77 -8.99 -14.18
N GLU A 82 -2.54 -8.93 -13.11
CA GLU A 82 -3.60 -7.95 -12.92
C GLU A 82 -3.06 -6.66 -12.28
N LYS A 83 -3.53 -5.55 -12.77
CA LYS A 83 -3.15 -4.24 -12.26
C LYS A 83 -3.80 -4.01 -10.90
N VAL A 84 -2.99 -3.75 -9.89
CA VAL A 84 -3.49 -3.31 -8.58
C VAL A 84 -3.84 -1.84 -8.69
N THR A 85 -5.12 -1.53 -8.65
CA THR A 85 -5.59 -0.15 -8.60
C THR A 85 -5.34 0.42 -7.21
N HIS A 86 -4.32 1.25 -7.10
CA HIS A 86 -4.20 2.11 -5.93
C HIS A 86 -5.24 3.23 -6.00
N PRO A 87 -5.76 3.66 -4.85
CA PRO A 87 -6.72 4.77 -4.82
C PRO A 87 -6.23 6.04 -5.51
N SER A 88 -4.90 6.22 -5.60
CA SER A 88 -4.27 7.34 -6.31
C SER A 88 -4.28 7.22 -7.84
N GLU A 89 -4.58 6.06 -8.39
CA GLU A 89 -4.68 5.85 -9.84
C GLU A 89 -6.11 6.02 -10.38
N ASN A 90 -7.09 5.95 -9.52
CA ASN A 90 -8.45 6.39 -9.81
C ASN A 90 -8.51 7.92 -9.75
N LEU A 91 -7.81 8.56 -10.68
CA LEU A 91 -7.93 10.00 -10.92
C LEU A 91 -9.25 10.29 -11.66
N ASP A 92 -10.33 9.86 -11.10
CA ASP A 92 -11.61 10.48 -11.35
C ASP A 92 -11.62 11.79 -10.55
N GLN A 93 -11.20 12.86 -11.19
CA GLN A 93 -11.14 14.19 -10.58
C GLN A 93 -12.52 14.70 -10.11
N ILE A 94 -13.58 14.00 -10.48
CA ILE A 94 -14.96 14.33 -10.11
C ILE A 94 -15.41 13.55 -8.87
N HIS A 95 -14.81 12.38 -8.60
CA HIS A 95 -15.19 11.51 -7.49
C HIS A 95 -14.02 11.19 -6.56
N VAL A 96 -12.98 12.04 -6.53
CA VAL A 96 -11.94 11.94 -5.51
C VAL A 96 -12.56 12.28 -4.16
N THR A 97 -12.97 11.25 -3.45
CA THR A 97 -13.29 11.38 -2.04
C THR A 97 -11.98 11.60 -1.29
N ASP A 98 -11.67 12.86 -1.06
CA ASP A 98 -10.65 13.26 -0.10
C ASP A 98 -10.98 12.58 1.23
N PRO A 99 -10.02 11.89 1.88
CA PRO A 99 -10.23 11.33 3.22
C PRO A 99 -10.78 12.35 4.23
N LEU A 100 -10.42 13.61 4.08
CA LEU A 100 -10.98 14.71 4.86
C LEU A 100 -12.48 14.91 4.57
N CYS A 101 -12.90 14.86 3.32
CA CYS A 101 -14.31 14.95 2.94
C CYS A 101 -15.13 13.76 3.45
N GLN A 102 -14.58 12.56 3.48
CA GLN A 102 -15.26 11.39 4.06
C GLN A 102 -15.45 11.54 5.57
N CYS A 103 -14.44 12.03 6.29
CA CYS A 103 -14.55 12.32 7.72
C CYS A 103 -15.58 13.40 8.00
N LEU A 104 -15.59 14.47 7.21
CA LEU A 104 -16.58 15.56 7.32
C LEU A 104 -18.00 15.09 7.04
N SER A 105 -18.19 14.25 6.03
CA SER A 105 -19.51 13.66 5.71
C SER A 105 -20.04 12.81 6.84
N LYS A 106 -19.20 11.97 7.45
CA LYS A 106 -19.58 11.16 8.62
C LYS A 106 -19.96 12.01 9.82
N VAL A 107 -19.19 13.06 10.10
CA VAL A 107 -19.50 14.01 11.19
C VAL A 107 -20.80 14.74 10.94
N GLN A 108 -21.09 15.14 9.72
CA GLN A 108 -22.37 15.77 9.33
C GLN A 108 -23.55 14.83 9.52
N GLU A 109 -23.42 13.56 9.11
CA GLU A 109 -24.47 12.54 9.32
C GLU A 109 -24.74 12.31 10.80
N GLU A 110 -23.72 12.20 11.63
CA GLU A 110 -23.87 12.07 13.09
C GLU A 110 -24.52 13.30 13.72
N THR A 111 -24.15 14.49 13.27
CA THR A 111 -24.75 15.75 13.74
C THR A 111 -26.24 15.82 13.39
N GLN A 112 -26.63 15.45 12.18
CA GLN A 112 -28.03 15.39 11.78
C GLN A 112 -28.82 14.38 12.62
N ARG A 113 -28.29 13.21 12.90
CA ARG A 113 -28.92 12.22 13.78
C ARG A 113 -29.14 12.75 15.19
N LEU A 114 -28.15 13.47 15.71
CA LEU A 114 -28.28 14.08 17.04
C LEU A 114 -29.33 15.20 17.07
N GLU A 115 -29.42 16.01 16.05
CA GLU A 115 -30.46 17.06 15.92
C GLU A 115 -31.87 16.46 15.84
N GLU A 116 -32.05 15.41 15.06
CA GLU A 116 -33.33 14.69 14.97
C GLU A 116 -33.73 14.08 16.32
N ARG A 117 -32.81 13.48 17.03
CA ARG A 117 -33.04 12.93 18.39
C ARG A 117 -33.40 14.03 19.38
N MET A 118 -32.74 15.16 19.30
CA MET A 118 -33.08 16.32 20.17
C MET A 118 -34.46 16.85 19.88
N LYS A 119 -34.89 16.95 18.65
CA LYS A 119 -36.25 17.36 18.26
C LYS A 119 -37.30 16.40 18.81
N GLU A 120 -37.07 15.07 18.69
CA GLU A 120 -37.98 14.06 19.25
C GLU A 120 -38.11 14.17 20.76
N ILE A 121 -37.03 14.43 21.47
CA ILE A 121 -37.02 14.61 22.92
C ILE A 121 -37.75 15.89 23.31
N GLU A 122 -37.56 16.99 22.60
CA GLU A 122 -38.28 18.24 22.84
C GLU A 122 -39.80 18.09 22.62
N GLU A 123 -40.21 17.40 21.57
CA GLU A 123 -41.62 17.11 21.31
C GLU A 123 -42.24 16.23 22.39
N ARG A 124 -41.53 15.23 22.88
CA ARG A 124 -41.98 14.38 24.01
C ARG A 124 -42.09 15.20 25.28
N CYS A 125 -41.18 16.09 25.57
CA CYS A 125 -41.26 16.99 26.71
C CYS A 125 -42.43 17.96 26.63
N LYS A 126 -42.73 18.51 25.44
CA LYS A 126 -43.89 19.37 25.21
C LYS A 126 -45.21 18.63 25.38
N ASN A 127 -45.29 17.38 24.96
CA ASN A 127 -46.48 16.54 25.11
C ASN A 127 -46.71 16.08 26.55
N GLN A 128 -45.67 16.02 27.38
CA GLN A 128 -45.79 15.65 28.79
C GLN A 128 -46.12 16.84 29.71
N SER A 129 -45.86 18.05 29.29
CA SER A 129 -46.13 19.27 30.06
C SER A 129 -47.48 19.93 29.77
N ALA A 130 -48.30 19.28 28.97
CA ALA A 130 -49.70 19.71 28.71
C ALA A 130 -50.69 19.11 29.67
#